data_86eb3c6f9eec7985ef309630f5767d1f
#
_entry.id   86eb3c6f9eec7985ef309630f5767d1f
#
_cell.length_a   1.000
_cell.length_b   1.000
_cell.length_c   1.000
_cell.angle_alpha   90.00
_cell.angle_beta   90.00
_cell.angle_gamma   90.00
#
_symmetry.space_group_name_H-M   'P 1'
#
loop_
_entity.id
_entity.type
_entity.pdbx_description
1 polymer ?
#
loop_
_entity_poly.entity_id
_entity_poly.type
_entity_poly.pdbx_seq_one_letter_code
_entity_poly.pdbx_strand_id
1 'polypeptide(L)'
;AYKINGPDLNQYALTSLGFIPIISGILWLTQKAQEYLPDSWYKNAEHAITGLAVYLIIGLTLIILILGFLISYLNIIQKYYHFTLDRTGDELRTSRGFFQTNTVSARLSRLQAVRFKQSILRQWLHLSTVQALLASSAADDQQNNDLVLMPVIPERQALSSMRAFVSWLPETSPKLQPIPVSNRWYYMRNM
;
A
#
# COMPACT_ATOMS: atom_id res chain seq x y z
N ALA A 1 7.49 12.34 19.60
CA ALA A 1 7.48 12.41 18.13
C ALA A 1 8.00 11.11 17.54
N TYR A 2 7.31 10.55 16.56
CA TYR A 2 7.80 9.47 15.69
C TYR A 2 8.21 10.08 14.35
N LYS A 3 9.39 9.70 13.85
CA LYS A 3 9.90 10.14 12.54
C LYS A 3 10.33 8.93 11.75
N ILE A 4 9.91 8.86 10.48
CA ILE A 4 10.32 7.78 9.59
C ILE A 4 11.80 7.98 9.19
N ASN A 5 12.57 6.89 9.21
CA ASN A 5 13.94 6.87 8.71
C ASN A 5 13.97 6.58 7.21
N GLY A 6 15.05 6.95 6.51
CA GLY A 6 15.22 6.69 5.08
C GLY A 6 15.13 5.20 4.71
N PRO A 7 15.79 4.28 5.42
CA PRO A 7 15.66 2.83 5.18
C PRO A 7 14.22 2.33 5.30
N ASP A 8 13.48 2.78 6.32
CA ASP A 8 12.09 2.38 6.55
C ASP A 8 11.18 2.89 5.42
N LEU A 9 11.42 4.13 4.94
CA LEU A 9 10.70 4.70 3.82
C LEU A 9 10.94 3.89 2.53
N ASN A 10 12.18 3.46 2.28
CA ASN A 10 12.51 2.59 1.15
C ASN A 10 11.78 1.25 1.25
N GLN A 11 11.78 0.61 2.42
CA GLN A 11 11.06 -0.64 2.65
C GLN A 11 9.55 -0.45 2.43
N TYR A 12 9.00 0.68 2.86
CA TYR A 12 7.60 1.03 2.62
C TYR A 12 7.30 1.15 1.13
N ALA A 13 8.13 1.85 0.38
CA ALA A 13 7.96 2.07 -1.05
C ALA A 13 8.08 0.76 -1.85
N LEU A 14 9.06 -0.08 -1.54
CA LEU A 14 9.28 -1.38 -2.18
C LEU A 14 8.17 -2.40 -1.88
N THR A 15 7.58 -2.36 -0.68
CA THR A 15 6.52 -3.30 -0.26
C THR A 15 5.12 -2.82 -0.60
N SER A 16 5.00 -1.61 -1.12
CA SER A 16 3.74 -1.07 -1.59
C SER A 16 3.45 -1.61 -2.98
N LEU A 17 2.35 -2.33 -3.14
CA LEU A 17 1.92 -2.95 -4.40
C LEU A 17 1.35 -1.91 -5.40
N GLY A 18 1.87 -0.69 -5.41
CA GLY A 18 1.45 0.40 -6.28
C GLY A 18 1.66 0.15 -7.78
N PHE A 19 2.38 -0.90 -8.16
CA PHE A 19 2.57 -1.33 -9.54
C PHE A 19 1.44 -2.25 -10.06
N ILE A 20 0.58 -2.80 -9.20
CA ILE A 20 -0.53 -3.68 -9.62
C ILE A 20 -1.48 -3.01 -10.63
N PRO A 21 -1.92 -1.74 -10.44
CA PRO A 21 -2.74 -1.07 -11.43
C PRO A 21 -2.06 -0.93 -12.80
N ILE A 22 -0.73 -0.82 -12.83
CA ILE A 22 0.05 -0.73 -14.05
C ILE A 22 0.02 -2.06 -14.80
N ILE A 23 0.22 -3.18 -14.10
CA ILE A 23 0.13 -4.51 -14.69
C ILE A 23 -1.30 -4.76 -15.22
N SER A 24 -2.32 -4.44 -14.43
CA SER A 24 -3.71 -4.61 -14.87
C SER A 24 -4.05 -3.72 -16.07
N GLY A 25 -3.51 -2.51 -16.13
CA GLY A 25 -3.64 -1.61 -17.27
C GLY A 25 -2.98 -2.17 -18.54
N ILE A 26 -1.79 -2.75 -18.44
CA ILE A 26 -1.11 -3.40 -19.56
C ILE A 26 -1.93 -4.60 -20.06
N LEU A 27 -2.41 -5.47 -19.14
CA LEU A 27 -3.24 -6.61 -19.52
C LEU A 27 -4.55 -6.17 -20.20
N TRP A 28 -5.18 -5.13 -19.69
CA TRP A 28 -6.37 -4.56 -20.32
C TRP A 28 -6.08 -3.99 -21.71
N LEU A 29 -4.95 -3.29 -21.87
CA LEU A 29 -4.53 -2.72 -23.15
C LEU A 29 -4.23 -3.80 -24.18
N THR A 30 -3.59 -4.91 -23.78
CA THR A 30 -3.32 -6.04 -24.67
C THR A 30 -4.61 -6.72 -25.15
N GLN A 31 -5.61 -6.85 -24.26
CA GLN A 31 -6.93 -7.38 -24.65
C GLN A 31 -7.64 -6.42 -25.63
N LYS A 32 -7.58 -5.11 -25.35
CA LYS A 32 -8.18 -4.10 -26.25
C LYS A 32 -7.44 -4.00 -27.59
N ALA A 33 -6.14 -4.15 -27.61
CA ALA A 33 -5.37 -4.14 -28.86
C ALA A 33 -5.83 -5.24 -29.83
N GLN A 34 -6.25 -6.41 -29.32
CA GLN A 34 -6.80 -7.49 -30.13
C GLN A 34 -8.10 -7.10 -30.86
N GLU A 35 -8.90 -6.23 -30.26
CA GLU A 35 -10.17 -5.76 -30.82
C GLU A 35 -9.97 -4.76 -32.00
N TYR A 36 -8.87 -4.00 -31.96
CA TYR A 36 -8.58 -2.93 -32.95
C TYR A 36 -7.60 -3.35 -34.04
N LEU A 37 -6.84 -4.41 -33.84
CA LEU A 37 -5.86 -4.87 -34.82
C LEU A 37 -6.52 -5.83 -35.85
N PRO A 38 -6.37 -5.59 -37.15
CA PRO A 38 -6.87 -6.49 -38.18
C PRO A 38 -6.24 -7.89 -38.09
N ASP A 39 -7.01 -8.95 -38.38
CA ASP A 39 -6.53 -10.34 -38.40
C ASP A 39 -5.31 -10.56 -39.29
N SER A 40 -5.17 -9.75 -40.34
CA SER A 40 -4.00 -9.78 -41.25
C SER A 40 -2.68 -9.45 -40.54
N TRP A 41 -2.71 -8.64 -39.50
CA TRP A 41 -1.52 -8.30 -38.71
C TRP A 41 -1.06 -9.49 -37.85
N TYR A 42 -1.99 -10.28 -37.33
CA TYR A 42 -1.67 -11.51 -36.56
C TYR A 42 -1.05 -12.57 -37.47
N LYS A 43 -1.64 -12.78 -38.66
CA LYS A 43 -1.13 -13.76 -39.63
C LYS A 43 0.26 -13.36 -40.18
N ASN A 44 0.48 -12.09 -40.42
CA ASN A 44 1.79 -11.58 -40.86
C ASN A 44 2.80 -11.58 -39.70
N ALA A 45 2.37 -11.34 -38.46
CA ALA A 45 3.23 -11.43 -37.29
C ALA A 45 3.68 -12.88 -37.02
N GLU A 46 2.84 -13.86 -37.28
CA GLU A 46 3.17 -15.28 -37.12
C GLU A 46 4.34 -15.71 -38.03
N HIS A 47 4.44 -15.13 -39.23
CA HIS A 47 5.57 -15.33 -40.15
C HIS A 47 6.75 -14.37 -39.94
N ALA A 48 6.50 -13.18 -39.39
CA ALA A 48 7.53 -12.16 -39.13
C ALA A 48 8.16 -12.24 -37.73
N ILE A 49 7.61 -13.04 -36.84
CA ILE A 49 8.18 -13.28 -35.49
C ILE A 49 9.36 -14.24 -35.59
N THR A 50 10.37 -13.87 -36.40
CA THR A 50 11.70 -14.38 -36.23
C THR A 50 12.23 -13.93 -34.86
N GLY A 51 13.01 -14.76 -34.18
CA GLY A 51 13.40 -14.62 -32.77
C GLY A 51 13.75 -13.21 -32.28
N LEU A 52 14.23 -12.32 -33.16
CA LEU A 52 14.62 -10.95 -32.82
C LEU A 52 13.41 -10.07 -32.43
N ALA A 53 12.26 -10.22 -33.10
CA ALA A 53 11.06 -9.46 -32.81
C ALA A 53 10.47 -9.85 -31.43
N VAL A 54 10.53 -11.12 -31.04
CA VAL A 54 10.11 -11.60 -29.74
C VAL A 54 10.96 -10.96 -28.64
N TYR A 55 12.28 -10.94 -28.81
CA TYR A 55 13.18 -10.31 -27.83
C TYR A 55 12.92 -8.80 -27.69
N LEU A 56 12.61 -8.10 -28.78
CA LEU A 56 12.25 -6.68 -28.76
C LEU A 56 10.94 -6.44 -27.98
N ILE A 57 9.91 -7.24 -28.22
CA ILE A 57 8.62 -7.12 -27.50
C ILE A 57 8.81 -7.40 -26.00
N ILE A 58 9.52 -8.47 -25.64
CA ILE A 58 9.83 -8.78 -24.24
C ILE A 58 10.64 -7.65 -23.61
N GLY A 59 11.67 -7.16 -24.29
CA GLY A 59 12.50 -6.06 -23.82
C GLY A 59 11.70 -4.78 -23.58
N LEU A 60 10.83 -4.41 -24.52
CA LEU A 60 9.97 -3.23 -24.39
C LEU A 60 8.99 -3.40 -23.20
N THR A 61 8.39 -4.57 -23.07
CA THR A 61 7.47 -4.86 -21.94
C THR A 61 8.19 -4.76 -20.60
N LEU A 62 9.40 -5.30 -20.49
CA LEU A 62 10.21 -5.19 -19.28
C LEU A 62 10.57 -3.73 -18.95
N ILE A 63 10.93 -2.94 -19.97
CA ILE A 63 11.22 -1.50 -19.78
C ILE A 63 9.99 -0.78 -19.23
N ILE A 64 8.81 -1.01 -19.80
CA ILE A 64 7.56 -0.39 -19.34
C ILE A 64 7.25 -0.79 -17.89
N LEU A 65 7.42 -2.06 -17.53
CA LEU A 65 7.23 -2.55 -16.17
C LEU A 65 8.20 -1.90 -15.17
N ILE A 66 9.48 -1.79 -15.55
CA ILE A 66 10.51 -1.15 -14.72
C ILE A 66 10.20 0.34 -14.54
N LEU A 67 9.84 1.05 -15.59
CA LEU A 67 9.47 2.46 -15.52
C LEU A 67 8.24 2.67 -14.66
N GLY A 68 7.21 1.84 -14.82
CA GLY A 68 6.00 1.88 -13.99
C GLY A 68 6.28 1.62 -12.52
N PHE A 69 7.13 0.64 -12.22
CA PHE A 69 7.60 0.39 -10.86
C PHE A 69 8.36 1.58 -10.29
N LEU A 70 9.27 2.17 -11.05
CA LEU A 70 10.07 3.33 -10.63
C LEU A 70 9.20 4.55 -10.35
N ILE A 71 8.23 4.83 -11.21
CA ILE A 71 7.26 5.93 -11.00
C ILE A 71 6.45 5.70 -9.73
N SER A 72 5.93 4.48 -9.53
CA SER A 72 5.18 4.12 -8.31
C SER A 72 6.03 4.27 -7.05
N TYR A 73 7.27 3.80 -7.10
CA TYR A 73 8.23 3.91 -6.02
C TYR A 73 8.53 5.38 -5.65
N LEU A 74 8.82 6.22 -6.65
CA LEU A 74 9.08 7.64 -6.44
C LEU A 74 7.87 8.38 -5.87
N ASN A 75 6.66 8.08 -6.35
CA ASN A 75 5.44 8.66 -5.83
C ASN A 75 5.23 8.37 -4.34
N ILE A 76 5.56 7.15 -3.89
CA ILE A 76 5.43 6.78 -2.49
C ILE A 76 6.47 7.49 -1.62
N ILE A 77 7.73 7.52 -2.08
CA ILE A 77 8.77 8.28 -1.38
C ILE A 77 8.35 9.73 -1.25
N GLN A 78 7.91 10.35 -2.33
CA GLN A 78 7.47 11.74 -2.37
C GLN A 78 6.31 12.01 -1.39
N LYS A 79 5.34 11.11 -1.33
CA LYS A 79 4.16 11.21 -0.47
C LYS A 79 4.48 11.07 1.02
N TYR A 80 5.41 10.20 1.38
CA TYR A 80 5.75 9.89 2.78
C TYR A 80 7.11 10.44 3.22
N TYR A 81 7.71 11.30 2.39
CA TYR A 81 8.95 11.96 2.75
C TYR A 81 8.80 12.79 4.02
N HIS A 82 9.79 12.75 4.91
CA HIS A 82 9.79 13.44 6.21
C HIS A 82 8.51 13.20 7.03
N PHE A 83 7.96 11.98 6.95
CA PHE A 83 6.80 11.64 7.76
C PHE A 83 7.11 11.78 9.24
N THR A 84 6.29 12.59 9.94
CA THR A 84 6.35 12.77 11.39
C THR A 84 4.98 12.56 11.99
N LEU A 85 4.95 11.92 13.16
CA LEU A 85 3.78 11.80 14.01
C LEU A 85 4.08 12.45 15.35
N ASP A 86 3.34 13.46 15.68
CA ASP A 86 3.41 14.17 16.95
C ASP A 86 2.11 14.07 17.72
N ARG A 87 2.22 14.10 19.04
CA ARG A 87 1.07 14.22 19.93
C ARG A 87 1.21 15.50 20.74
N THR A 88 0.21 16.35 20.67
CA THR A 88 0.12 17.59 21.48
C THR A 88 -1.20 17.55 22.26
N GLY A 89 -1.11 17.22 23.56
CA GLY A 89 -2.28 17.05 24.41
C GLY A 89 -3.21 15.93 23.91
N ASP A 90 -4.40 16.30 23.46
CA ASP A 90 -5.44 15.39 22.92
C ASP A 90 -5.44 15.29 21.38
N GLU A 91 -4.48 15.90 20.70
CA GLU A 91 -4.39 15.86 19.26
C GLU A 91 -3.19 15.03 18.78
N LEU A 92 -3.45 14.14 17.80
CA LEU A 92 -2.44 13.48 16.97
C LEU A 92 -2.28 14.27 15.69
N ARG A 93 -1.05 14.68 15.39
CA ARG A 93 -0.71 15.42 14.19
C ARG A 93 0.28 14.63 13.35
N THR A 94 -0.10 14.32 12.10
CA THR A 94 0.79 13.72 11.12
C THR A 94 1.18 14.76 10.08
N SER A 95 2.45 14.82 9.75
CA SER A 95 2.98 15.69 8.69
C SER A 95 3.81 14.85 7.72
N ARG A 96 3.60 15.03 6.42
CA ARG A 96 4.28 14.25 5.37
C ARG A 96 4.32 15.02 4.04
N GLY A 97 5.31 14.72 3.21
CA GLY A 97 5.42 15.20 1.83
C GLY A 97 6.73 15.90 1.53
N PHE A 98 7.18 15.78 0.29
CA PHE A 98 8.42 16.37 -0.20
C PHE A 98 8.20 17.79 -0.76
N PHE A 99 7.32 17.93 -1.75
CA PHE A 99 7.04 19.25 -2.37
C PHE A 99 5.97 20.04 -1.63
N GLN A 100 4.97 19.34 -1.11
CA GLN A 100 3.88 19.94 -0.35
C GLN A 100 3.73 19.17 0.95
N THR A 101 3.93 19.86 2.07
CA THR A 101 3.71 19.27 3.37
C THR A 101 2.21 19.17 3.64
N ASN A 102 1.70 17.95 3.65
CA ASN A 102 0.34 17.67 4.04
C ASN A 102 0.31 17.34 5.53
N THR A 103 -0.37 18.18 6.29
CA THR A 103 -0.55 17.99 7.73
C THR A 103 -2.00 17.64 8.02
N VAL A 104 -2.19 16.50 8.67
CA VAL A 104 -3.51 16.03 9.12
C VAL A 104 -3.48 15.92 10.63
N SER A 105 -4.43 16.55 11.30
CA SER A 105 -4.61 16.44 12.75
C SER A 105 -5.92 15.73 13.08
N ALA A 106 -5.91 14.92 14.11
CA ALA A 106 -7.09 14.20 14.60
C ALA A 106 -7.09 14.20 16.13
N ARG A 107 -8.26 14.46 16.74
CA ARG A 107 -8.43 14.37 18.18
C ARG A 107 -8.49 12.90 18.62
N LEU A 108 -7.81 12.59 19.70
CA LEU A 108 -7.85 11.24 20.30
C LEU A 108 -9.27 10.81 20.68
N SER A 109 -10.13 11.75 21.08
CA SER A 109 -11.54 11.52 21.36
C SER A 109 -12.36 11.02 20.17
N ARG A 110 -11.91 11.29 18.93
CA ARG A 110 -12.52 10.80 17.68
C ARG A 110 -11.94 9.48 17.20
N LEU A 111 -10.88 8.99 17.85
CA LEU A 111 -10.22 7.74 17.48
C LEU A 111 -11.05 6.55 17.96
N GLN A 112 -11.66 5.82 17.03
CA GLN A 112 -12.49 4.66 17.34
C GLN A 112 -11.70 3.37 17.44
N ALA A 113 -10.71 3.20 16.54
CA ALA A 113 -9.88 2.00 16.51
C ALA A 113 -8.50 2.29 15.91
N VAL A 114 -7.55 1.44 16.26
CA VAL A 114 -6.22 1.38 15.61
C VAL A 114 -6.14 0.08 14.85
N ARG A 115 -5.88 0.17 13.54
CA ARG A 115 -5.76 -0.97 12.65
C ARG A 115 -4.30 -1.20 12.28
N PHE A 116 -3.83 -2.43 12.46
CA PHE A 116 -2.53 -2.88 11.98
C PHE A 116 -2.74 -3.60 10.63
N LYS A 117 -2.26 -3.00 9.56
CA LYS A 117 -2.42 -3.52 8.19
C LYS A 117 -1.11 -4.08 7.69
N GLN A 118 -1.16 -5.31 7.17
CA GLN A 118 -0.03 -5.96 6.55
C GLN A 118 -0.43 -6.45 5.15
N SER A 119 0.30 -6.04 4.12
CA SER A 119 0.23 -6.69 2.80
C SER A 119 1.05 -7.99 2.82
N ILE A 120 0.84 -8.88 1.84
CA ILE A 120 1.55 -10.16 1.75
C ILE A 120 3.07 -9.97 1.84
N LEU A 121 3.63 -9.02 1.09
CA LEU A 121 5.06 -8.70 1.14
C LEU A 121 5.50 -8.19 2.51
N ARG A 122 4.66 -7.40 3.20
CA ARG A 122 4.97 -6.90 4.55
C ARG A 122 4.89 -7.98 5.61
N GLN A 123 3.98 -8.95 5.46
CA GLN A 123 3.93 -10.11 6.32
C GLN A 123 5.24 -10.90 6.25
N TRP A 124 5.75 -11.09 5.04
CA TRP A 124 7.01 -11.80 4.81
C TRP A 124 8.21 -11.06 5.41
N LEU A 125 8.19 -9.73 5.39
CA LEU A 125 9.24 -8.88 5.98
C LEU A 125 8.97 -8.51 7.45
N HIS A 126 7.92 -9.05 8.09
CA HIS A 126 7.48 -8.71 9.45
C HIS A 126 7.28 -7.21 9.68
N LEU A 127 6.72 -6.52 8.68
CA LEU A 127 6.42 -5.10 8.72
C LEU A 127 4.92 -4.86 8.81
N SER A 128 4.53 -3.79 9.51
CA SER A 128 3.14 -3.36 9.67
C SER A 128 2.97 -1.89 9.33
N THR A 129 1.79 -1.52 8.87
CA THR A 129 1.33 -0.13 8.79
C THR A 129 0.28 0.08 9.86
N VAL A 130 0.41 1.14 10.63
CA VAL A 130 -0.57 1.52 11.65
C VAL A 130 -1.46 2.62 11.12
N GLN A 131 -2.76 2.39 11.15
CA GLN A 131 -3.81 3.32 10.72
C GLN A 131 -4.77 3.60 11.86
N ALA A 132 -5.21 4.85 11.98
CA ALA A 132 -6.28 5.25 12.87
C ALA A 132 -7.60 5.27 12.11
N LEU A 133 -8.63 4.67 12.69
CA LEU A 133 -10.00 4.78 12.24
C LEU A 133 -10.67 5.88 13.05
N LEU A 134 -11.08 6.94 12.36
CA LEU A 134 -11.71 8.09 12.97
C LEU A 134 -13.23 8.03 12.82
N ALA A 135 -13.96 8.50 13.83
CA ALA A 135 -15.38 8.75 13.70
C ALA A 135 -15.59 9.88 12.67
N SER A 136 -16.11 9.55 11.49
CA SER A 136 -16.48 10.56 10.50
C SER A 136 -17.89 11.04 10.70
N SER A 137 -18.13 12.32 10.42
CA SER A 137 -19.48 12.80 10.16
C SER A 137 -19.93 12.24 8.82
N ALA A 138 -21.13 11.74 8.73
CA ALA A 138 -21.73 10.89 7.70
C ALA A 138 -21.73 11.38 6.24
N ALA A 139 -20.94 12.37 5.86
CA ALA A 139 -20.99 13.01 4.54
C ALA A 139 -19.66 13.03 3.77
N ASP A 140 -18.53 12.64 4.35
CA ASP A 140 -17.24 12.78 3.70
C ASP A 140 -16.58 11.42 3.46
N ASP A 141 -16.31 11.17 2.19
CA ASP A 141 -15.50 10.12 1.56
C ASP A 141 -14.87 9.06 2.47
N GLN A 142 -15.32 7.83 2.31
CA GLN A 142 -14.76 6.63 2.97
C GLN A 142 -13.23 6.46 2.78
N GLN A 143 -12.63 7.15 1.82
CA GLN A 143 -11.19 7.15 1.58
C GLN A 143 -10.39 8.01 2.56
N ASN A 144 -11.00 9.01 3.21
CA ASN A 144 -10.31 9.92 4.13
C ASN A 144 -10.38 9.50 5.61
N ASN A 145 -11.13 8.45 5.95
CA ASN A 145 -11.32 8.02 7.34
C ASN A 145 -10.11 7.28 7.92
N ASP A 146 -9.20 6.82 7.08
CA ASP A 146 -8.02 6.07 7.51
C ASP A 146 -6.79 6.99 7.61
N LEU A 147 -6.56 7.55 8.78
CA LEU A 147 -5.34 8.31 9.04
C LEU A 147 -4.15 7.36 9.25
N VAL A 148 -3.16 7.41 8.37
CA VAL A 148 -1.91 6.67 8.56
C VAL A 148 -1.12 7.30 9.68
N LEU A 149 -0.93 6.57 10.78
CA LEU A 149 -0.16 7.01 11.94
C LEU A 149 1.32 6.62 11.83
N MET A 150 1.58 5.41 11.38
CA MET A 150 2.94 4.92 11.12
C MET A 150 2.94 4.15 9.78
N PRO A 151 3.60 4.67 8.74
CA PRO A 151 3.62 4.04 7.41
C PRO A 151 4.24 2.66 7.43
N VAL A 152 5.38 2.52 8.09
CA VAL A 152 6.07 1.25 8.26
C VAL A 152 6.71 1.18 9.64
N ILE A 153 6.55 0.03 10.28
CA ILE A 153 7.14 -0.28 11.57
C ILE A 153 7.30 -1.80 11.68
N PRO A 154 8.36 -2.31 12.32
CA PRO A 154 8.46 -3.73 12.64
C PRO A 154 7.26 -4.19 13.46
N GLU A 155 6.66 -5.32 13.12
CA GLU A 155 5.47 -5.86 13.77
C GLU A 155 5.62 -5.94 15.30
N ARG A 156 6.78 -6.38 15.77
CA ARG A 156 7.08 -6.53 17.21
C ARG A 156 7.03 -5.20 17.97
N GLN A 157 7.34 -4.09 17.29
CA GLN A 157 7.40 -2.76 17.90
C GLN A 157 6.11 -1.95 17.66
N ALA A 158 5.25 -2.39 16.76
CA ALA A 158 4.07 -1.64 16.33
C ALA A 158 3.14 -1.29 17.50
N LEU A 159 2.85 -2.26 18.37
CA LEU A 159 1.95 -2.08 19.50
C LEU A 159 2.59 -1.18 20.57
N SER A 160 3.83 -1.44 20.97
CA SER A 160 4.54 -0.67 21.99
C SER A 160 4.77 0.78 21.58
N SER A 161 5.16 1.01 20.33
CA SER A 161 5.35 2.37 19.79
C SER A 161 4.04 3.13 19.70
N MET A 162 2.94 2.47 19.31
CA MET A 162 1.64 3.11 19.21
C MET A 162 1.03 3.43 20.57
N ARG A 163 1.30 2.62 21.57
CA ARG A 163 0.84 2.84 22.94
C ARG A 163 1.38 4.15 23.55
N ALA A 164 2.56 4.58 23.15
CA ALA A 164 3.10 5.89 23.56
C ALA A 164 2.21 7.07 23.11
N PHE A 165 1.44 6.89 22.03
CA PHE A 165 0.52 7.90 21.50
C PHE A 165 -0.93 7.66 21.95
N VAL A 166 -1.34 6.40 22.11
CA VAL A 166 -2.72 5.98 22.38
C VAL A 166 -2.72 5.07 23.63
N SER A 167 -3.02 5.63 24.78
CA SER A 167 -2.87 4.96 26.07
C SER A 167 -3.82 3.81 26.35
N TRP A 168 -4.98 3.74 25.67
CA TRP A 168 -5.96 2.66 25.84
C TRP A 168 -5.62 1.36 25.09
N LEU A 169 -4.56 1.34 24.32
CA LEU A 169 -4.11 0.12 23.64
C LEU A 169 -3.60 -0.93 24.64
N PRO A 170 -3.86 -2.23 24.38
CA PRO A 170 -3.40 -3.31 25.25
C PRO A 170 -1.86 -3.38 25.29
N GLU A 171 -1.33 -3.92 26.38
CA GLU A 171 0.14 -4.06 26.56
C GLU A 171 0.73 -5.13 25.68
N THR A 172 -0.01 -6.19 25.49
CA THR A 172 0.41 -7.35 24.72
C THR A 172 -0.54 -7.61 23.56
N SER A 173 -0.02 -8.12 22.46
CA SER A 173 -0.85 -8.57 21.34
C SER A 173 -1.85 -9.61 21.82
N PRO A 174 -3.14 -9.48 21.49
CA PRO A 174 -4.13 -10.49 21.86
C PRO A 174 -3.75 -11.83 21.22
N LYS A 175 -3.90 -12.92 21.99
CA LYS A 175 -3.71 -14.27 21.48
C LYS A 175 -4.83 -14.58 20.49
N LEU A 176 -4.51 -14.53 19.21
CA LEU A 176 -5.45 -14.88 18.15
C LEU A 176 -5.58 -16.41 18.12
N GLN A 177 -6.81 -16.89 18.23
CA GLN A 177 -7.10 -18.30 18.00
C GLN A 177 -7.30 -18.55 16.51
N PRO A 178 -6.66 -19.57 15.92
CA PRO A 178 -6.89 -19.91 14.54
C PRO A 178 -8.34 -20.35 14.33
N ILE A 179 -8.94 -19.93 13.22
CA ILE A 179 -10.29 -20.34 12.86
C ILE A 179 -10.30 -21.86 12.66
N PRO A 180 -11.25 -22.59 13.28
CA PRO A 180 -11.40 -24.03 13.07
C PRO A 180 -11.48 -24.37 11.57
N VAL A 181 -10.84 -25.47 11.18
CA VAL A 181 -10.77 -25.88 9.76
C VAL A 181 -12.18 -26.01 9.14
N SER A 182 -13.17 -26.46 9.92
CA SER A 182 -14.57 -26.57 9.51
C SER A 182 -15.20 -25.23 9.08
N ASN A 183 -14.73 -24.12 9.64
CA ASN A 183 -15.32 -22.81 9.38
C ASN A 183 -14.56 -22.01 8.32
N ARG A 184 -13.41 -22.51 7.82
CA ARG A 184 -12.62 -21.80 6.79
C ARG A 184 -13.40 -21.60 5.50
N TRP A 185 -14.29 -22.54 5.15
CA TRP A 185 -15.14 -22.47 3.96
C TRP A 185 -16.03 -21.23 3.94
N TYR A 186 -16.61 -20.84 5.08
CA TYR A 186 -17.48 -19.66 5.17
C TYR A 186 -16.73 -18.36 4.87
N TYR A 187 -15.46 -18.28 5.23
CA TYR A 187 -14.63 -17.10 4.96
C TYR A 187 -14.16 -17.03 3.51
N MET A 188 -13.86 -18.19 2.89
CA MET A 188 -13.44 -18.21 1.48
C MET A 188 -14.60 -17.93 0.50
N ARG A 189 -15.83 -18.22 0.88
CA ARG A 189 -17.01 -17.98 0.05
C ARG A 189 -17.36 -16.49 -0.10
N ASN A 190 -16.93 -15.63 0.82
CA ASN A 190 -17.26 -14.21 0.88
C ASN A 190 -16.09 -13.30 0.45
N MET A 191 -15.02 -13.87 -0.12
CA MET A 191 -13.96 -13.16 -0.81
C MET A 191 -14.23 -13.13 -2.32
#